data_95476c1a03285bb0ff4b2354dcbdb1a2
#
_entry.id   95476c1a03285bb0ff4b2354dcbdb1a2
#
_cell.length_a   1.000
_cell.length_b   1.000
_cell.length_c   1.000
_cell.angle_alpha   90.00
_cell.angle_beta   90.00
_cell.angle_gamma   90.00
#
_symmetry.space_group_name_H-M   'P 1'
#
loop_
_entity.id
_entity.type
_entity.pdbx_description
1 polymer ?
#
loop_
_entity_poly.entity_id
_entity_poly.type
_entity_poly.pdbx_seq_one_letter_code
_entity_poly.pdbx_strand_id
1 'polypeptide(L)'
;MITAVTKSEEFVKATRIEHKKDSRMKGSYLVTRFLAFYLLFNGLLDKDGKQYEYTGDLDDLIEVTLTKLNQTLFEELEQIGKFTIKCLERANDILGKGAFRKEVNESKPINMNIFETTLYFMALMQKNNVVVPQKVVYEALKRTINSDEFLDYIGNSRDNVVKVYGRFQLMEKVFEEIKND
;
A
#
# COMPACT_ATOMS: atom_id res chain seq x y z
N MET A 1 -12.14 -9.17 7.51
CA MET A 1 -10.72 -9.11 7.14
C MET A 1 -10.12 -7.76 7.49
N ILE A 2 -10.53 -6.61 6.93
CA ILE A 2 -9.95 -5.25 7.19
C ILE A 2 -9.83 -4.95 8.69
N THR A 3 -10.90 -5.17 9.46
CA THR A 3 -10.88 -4.98 10.93
C THR A 3 -9.84 -5.85 11.63
N ALA A 4 -9.61 -7.08 11.17
CA ALA A 4 -8.58 -7.95 11.74
C ALA A 4 -7.18 -7.38 11.48
N VAL A 5 -6.91 -6.89 10.26
CA VAL A 5 -5.64 -6.23 9.91
C VAL A 5 -5.41 -4.98 10.78
N THR A 6 -6.41 -4.09 10.91
CA THR A 6 -6.24 -2.87 11.70
C THR A 6 -6.10 -3.09 13.21
N LYS A 7 -6.48 -4.27 13.71
CA LYS A 7 -6.28 -4.68 15.11
C LYS A 7 -4.96 -5.41 15.35
N SER A 8 -4.23 -5.78 14.30
CA SER A 8 -2.97 -6.50 14.45
C SER A 8 -1.89 -5.63 15.08
N GLU A 9 -0.96 -6.26 15.79
CA GLU A 9 0.19 -5.55 16.36
C GLU A 9 1.06 -4.92 15.27
N GLU A 10 1.22 -5.60 14.14
CA GLU A 10 2.01 -5.15 12.99
C GLU A 10 1.46 -3.84 12.42
N PHE A 11 0.12 -3.74 12.28
CA PHE A 11 -0.51 -2.50 11.85
C PHE A 11 -0.26 -1.37 12.85
N VAL A 12 -0.45 -1.62 14.14
CA VAL A 12 -0.24 -0.62 15.20
C VAL A 12 1.23 -0.21 15.27
N LYS A 13 2.16 -1.15 15.20
CA LYS A 13 3.62 -0.88 15.19
C LYS A 13 4.02 -0.01 14.00
N ALA A 14 3.57 -0.34 12.79
CA ALA A 14 3.92 0.36 11.57
C ALA A 14 3.26 1.74 11.44
N THR A 15 1.99 1.88 11.88
CA THR A 15 1.20 3.10 11.66
C THR A 15 1.11 4.01 12.87
N ARG A 16 1.22 3.49 14.09
CA ARG A 16 0.89 4.16 15.35
C ARG A 16 -0.61 4.51 15.50
N ILE A 17 -1.47 3.86 14.72
CA ILE A 17 -2.92 4.01 14.81
C ILE A 17 -3.47 2.87 15.63
N GLU A 18 -3.95 3.17 16.85
CA GLU A 18 -4.63 2.21 17.69
C GLU A 18 -6.11 2.14 17.32
N HIS A 19 -6.62 0.95 17.03
CA HIS A 19 -8.01 0.73 16.61
C HIS A 19 -9.05 1.39 17.56
N LYS A 20 -8.83 1.30 18.87
CA LYS A 20 -9.74 1.87 19.88
C LYS A 20 -9.80 3.40 19.86
N LYS A 21 -8.76 4.06 19.33
CA LYS A 21 -8.63 5.52 19.26
C LYS A 21 -8.93 6.06 17.86
N ASP A 22 -9.14 5.18 16.88
CA ASP A 22 -9.39 5.53 15.49
C ASP A 22 -10.87 5.82 15.21
N SER A 23 -11.39 6.88 15.85
CA SER A 23 -12.79 7.29 15.72
C SER A 23 -13.22 7.67 14.31
N ARG A 24 -12.27 7.97 13.42
CA ARG A 24 -12.51 8.33 11.99
C ARG A 24 -12.25 7.18 11.04
N MET A 25 -12.05 5.97 11.54
CA MET A 25 -11.77 4.77 10.73
C MET A 25 -10.59 4.94 9.75
N LYS A 26 -9.62 5.81 10.09
CA LYS A 26 -8.46 6.11 9.25
C LYS A 26 -7.65 4.84 8.94
N GLY A 27 -7.50 3.94 9.92
CA GLY A 27 -6.80 2.67 9.72
C GLY A 27 -7.51 1.79 8.68
N SER A 28 -8.83 1.65 8.80
CA SER A 28 -9.62 0.88 7.83
C SER A 28 -9.51 1.49 6.44
N TYR A 29 -9.58 2.81 6.31
CA TYR A 29 -9.44 3.51 5.05
C TYR A 29 -8.06 3.30 4.40
N LEU A 30 -6.97 3.36 5.19
CA LEU A 30 -5.62 3.07 4.70
C LEU A 30 -5.50 1.64 4.14
N VAL A 31 -6.00 0.64 4.87
CA VAL A 31 -5.98 -0.76 4.43
C VAL A 31 -6.83 -0.95 3.18
N THR A 32 -8.02 -0.33 3.11
CA THR A 32 -8.90 -0.41 1.94
C THR A 32 -8.23 0.21 0.71
N ARG A 33 -7.60 1.38 0.83
CA ARG A 33 -6.86 2.00 -0.29
C ARG A 33 -5.71 1.13 -0.79
N PHE A 34 -4.93 0.55 0.11
CA PHE A 34 -3.88 -0.39 -0.28
C PHE A 34 -4.44 -1.57 -1.07
N LEU A 35 -5.49 -2.20 -0.56
CA LEU A 35 -6.12 -3.35 -1.23
C LEU A 35 -6.71 -2.94 -2.59
N ALA A 36 -7.31 -1.76 -2.69
CA ALA A 36 -7.88 -1.25 -3.92
C ALA A 36 -6.82 -1.15 -5.03
N PHE A 37 -5.70 -0.50 -4.75
CA PHE A 37 -4.61 -0.40 -5.70
C PHE A 37 -3.89 -1.74 -5.93
N TYR A 38 -3.71 -2.56 -4.89
CA TYR A 38 -3.13 -3.88 -5.04
C TYR A 38 -3.95 -4.77 -5.99
N LEU A 39 -5.27 -4.80 -5.81
CA LEU A 39 -6.16 -5.56 -6.68
C LEU A 39 -6.22 -4.97 -8.10
N LEU A 40 -6.27 -3.64 -8.23
CA LEU A 40 -6.23 -2.94 -9.53
C LEU A 40 -4.99 -3.33 -10.34
N PHE A 41 -3.80 -3.13 -9.78
CA PHE A 41 -2.53 -3.38 -10.49
C PHE A 41 -2.21 -4.87 -10.69
N ASN A 42 -2.93 -5.77 -10.02
CA ASN A 42 -2.89 -7.21 -10.30
C ASN A 42 -4.01 -7.67 -11.27
N GLY A 43 -4.83 -6.76 -11.81
CA GLY A 43 -5.90 -7.10 -12.74
C GLY A 43 -7.03 -7.95 -12.11
N LEU A 44 -7.25 -7.81 -10.80
CA LEU A 44 -8.19 -8.64 -10.02
C LEU A 44 -9.55 -7.96 -9.78
N LEU A 45 -9.73 -6.74 -10.27
CA LEU A 45 -10.99 -6.02 -10.19
C LEU A 45 -11.77 -6.13 -11.50
N ASP A 46 -13.06 -6.33 -11.37
CA ASP A 46 -14.02 -6.31 -12.47
C ASP A 46 -15.23 -5.45 -12.10
N LYS A 47 -15.84 -4.86 -13.12
CA LYS A 47 -17.09 -4.09 -13.01
C LYS A 47 -17.95 -4.41 -14.25
N ASP A 48 -19.19 -4.80 -14.04
CA ASP A 48 -20.13 -5.16 -15.12
C ASP A 48 -19.59 -6.23 -16.08
N GLY A 49 -18.83 -7.22 -15.54
CA GLY A 49 -18.26 -8.33 -16.30
C GLY A 49 -17.06 -7.96 -17.17
N LYS A 50 -16.48 -6.78 -16.98
CA LYS A 50 -15.25 -6.33 -17.65
C LYS A 50 -14.17 -6.01 -16.63
N GLN A 51 -12.91 -6.18 -17.02
CA GLN A 51 -11.80 -5.74 -16.19
C GLN A 51 -11.95 -4.24 -15.88
N TYR A 52 -11.84 -3.91 -14.59
CA TYR A 52 -11.95 -2.53 -14.12
C TYR A 52 -10.70 -1.73 -14.51
N GLU A 53 -10.95 -0.54 -15.04
CA GLU A 53 -9.91 0.45 -15.35
C GLU A 53 -10.11 1.69 -14.47
N TYR A 54 -9.06 2.15 -13.82
CA TYR A 54 -9.10 3.35 -12.98
C TYR A 54 -9.22 4.61 -13.82
N THR A 55 -10.26 5.39 -13.57
CA THR A 55 -10.60 6.61 -14.33
C THR A 55 -10.24 7.91 -13.60
N GLY A 56 -9.61 7.84 -12.43
CA GLY A 56 -9.32 8.99 -11.58
C GLY A 56 -10.35 9.20 -10.47
N ASP A 57 -11.36 8.34 -10.39
CA ASP A 57 -12.36 8.33 -9.33
C ASP A 57 -11.97 7.30 -8.26
N LEU A 58 -11.48 7.80 -7.14
CA LEU A 58 -11.03 6.95 -6.03
C LEU A 58 -12.20 6.31 -5.28
N ASP A 59 -13.33 6.99 -5.20
CA ASP A 59 -14.50 6.48 -4.49
C ASP A 59 -15.11 5.31 -5.27
N ASP A 60 -15.16 5.41 -6.60
CA ASP A 60 -15.57 4.30 -7.48
C ASP A 60 -14.61 3.10 -7.36
N LEU A 61 -13.30 3.33 -7.36
CA LEU A 61 -12.31 2.25 -7.13
C LEU A 61 -12.52 1.55 -5.77
N ILE A 62 -12.78 2.32 -4.71
CA ILE A 62 -13.06 1.77 -3.37
C ILE A 62 -14.34 0.96 -3.38
N GLU A 63 -15.41 1.44 -4.00
CA GLU A 63 -16.68 0.74 -4.10
C GLU A 63 -16.54 -0.61 -4.82
N VAL A 64 -15.88 -0.62 -5.99
CA VAL A 64 -15.59 -1.84 -6.75
C VAL A 64 -14.75 -2.83 -5.91
N THR A 65 -13.77 -2.32 -5.20
CA THR A 65 -12.92 -3.13 -4.31
C THR A 65 -13.73 -3.77 -3.18
N LEU A 66 -14.55 -2.99 -2.48
CA LEU A 66 -15.38 -3.52 -1.39
C LEU A 66 -16.40 -4.53 -1.89
N THR A 67 -16.98 -4.30 -3.07
CA THR A 67 -17.87 -5.26 -3.73
C THR A 67 -17.15 -6.58 -4.01
N LYS A 68 -15.94 -6.51 -4.57
CA LYS A 68 -15.09 -7.70 -4.81
C LYS A 68 -14.80 -8.47 -3.52
N LEU A 69 -14.36 -7.75 -2.48
CA LEU A 69 -14.03 -8.36 -1.19
C LEU A 69 -15.27 -9.01 -0.53
N ASN A 70 -16.45 -8.40 -0.66
CA ASN A 70 -17.69 -8.96 -0.12
C ASN A 70 -18.15 -10.25 -0.84
N GLN A 71 -17.72 -10.45 -2.09
CA GLN A 71 -17.99 -11.65 -2.89
C GLN A 71 -16.89 -12.71 -2.74
N THR A 72 -15.78 -12.39 -2.10
CA THR A 72 -14.63 -13.29 -1.91
C THR A 72 -14.91 -14.28 -0.78
N LEU A 73 -14.50 -15.53 -0.95
CA LEU A 73 -14.65 -16.58 0.07
C LEU A 73 -13.91 -16.23 1.35
N PHE A 74 -14.41 -16.71 2.48
CA PHE A 74 -13.84 -16.40 3.80
C PHE A 74 -12.36 -16.80 3.91
N GLU A 75 -12.00 -18.00 3.42
CA GLU A 75 -10.64 -18.52 3.43
C GLU A 75 -9.67 -17.65 2.62
N GLU A 76 -10.12 -17.15 1.47
CA GLU A 76 -9.33 -16.23 0.64
C GLU A 76 -9.17 -14.87 1.32
N LEU A 77 -10.24 -14.35 1.95
CA LEU A 77 -10.15 -13.12 2.74
C LEU A 77 -9.17 -13.24 3.90
N GLU A 78 -9.12 -14.41 4.55
CA GLU A 78 -8.15 -14.69 5.61
C GLU A 78 -6.72 -14.67 5.08
N GLN A 79 -6.48 -15.27 3.91
CA GLN A 79 -5.17 -15.25 3.25
C GLN A 79 -4.75 -13.83 2.84
N ILE A 80 -5.66 -13.05 2.27
CA ILE A 80 -5.41 -11.62 1.94
C ILE A 80 -5.05 -10.84 3.22
N GLY A 81 -5.76 -11.07 4.32
CA GLY A 81 -5.47 -10.45 5.61
C GLY A 81 -4.07 -10.80 6.13
N LYS A 82 -3.72 -12.09 6.16
CA LYS A 82 -2.39 -12.58 6.57
C LYS A 82 -1.28 -12.02 5.67
N PHE A 83 -1.51 -11.97 4.36
CA PHE A 83 -0.58 -11.37 3.41
C PHE A 83 -0.35 -9.88 3.68
N THR A 84 -1.43 -9.13 3.92
CA THR A 84 -1.35 -7.70 4.25
C THR A 84 -0.58 -7.46 5.55
N ILE A 85 -0.80 -8.28 6.59
CA ILE A 85 -0.07 -8.20 7.87
C ILE A 85 1.43 -8.44 7.66
N LYS A 86 1.82 -9.44 6.85
CA LYS A 86 3.24 -9.66 6.50
C LYS A 86 3.88 -8.47 5.77
N CYS A 87 3.14 -7.82 4.88
CA CYS A 87 3.63 -6.60 4.23
C CYS A 87 3.84 -5.45 5.23
N LEU A 88 2.95 -5.30 6.21
CA LEU A 88 3.08 -4.31 7.29
C LEU A 88 4.27 -4.59 8.20
N GLU A 89 4.46 -5.85 8.61
CA GLU A 89 5.61 -6.32 9.38
C GLU A 89 6.91 -5.96 8.66
N ARG A 90 7.03 -6.35 7.39
CA ARG A 90 8.21 -6.05 6.58
C ARG A 90 8.47 -4.54 6.43
N ALA A 91 7.43 -3.75 6.21
CA ALA A 91 7.56 -2.29 6.15
C ALA A 91 8.06 -1.70 7.47
N ASN A 92 7.57 -2.21 8.62
CA ASN A 92 8.02 -1.78 9.93
C ASN A 92 9.48 -2.20 10.20
N ASP A 93 9.87 -3.41 9.82
CA ASP A 93 11.23 -3.93 10.03
C ASP A 93 12.27 -3.15 9.22
N ILE A 94 11.91 -2.72 8.01
CA ILE A 94 12.81 -1.98 7.12
C ILE A 94 12.83 -0.49 7.44
N LEU A 95 11.66 0.15 7.59
CA LEU A 95 11.51 1.60 7.71
C LEU A 95 11.31 2.08 9.16
N GLY A 96 11.06 1.15 10.08
CA GLY A 96 10.85 1.45 11.49
C GLY A 96 9.73 2.47 11.72
N LYS A 97 9.96 3.38 12.65
CA LYS A 97 8.99 4.43 13.02
C LYS A 97 8.73 5.45 11.91
N GLY A 98 9.60 5.55 10.92
CA GLY A 98 9.47 6.39 9.74
C GLY A 98 8.58 5.83 8.65
N ALA A 99 8.12 4.57 8.78
CA ALA A 99 7.27 3.92 7.79
C ALA A 99 6.05 4.79 7.42
N PHE A 100 5.77 4.85 6.13
CA PHE A 100 4.61 5.56 5.57
C PHE A 100 4.60 7.08 5.76
N ARG A 101 5.75 7.68 6.04
CA ARG A 101 5.90 9.12 6.31
C ARG A 101 6.85 9.77 5.31
N LYS A 102 6.60 11.05 5.02
CA LYS A 102 7.53 11.85 4.20
C LYS A 102 8.93 11.83 4.84
N GLU A 103 9.92 11.76 3.99
CA GLU A 103 11.36 11.75 4.39
C GLU A 103 11.74 10.52 5.24
N VAL A 104 10.87 9.50 5.34
CA VAL A 104 11.01 8.39 6.29
C VAL A 104 11.27 8.91 7.71
N ASN A 105 10.56 9.96 8.09
CA ASN A 105 10.76 10.69 9.33
C ASN A 105 9.62 10.43 10.32
N GLU A 106 9.93 9.89 11.50
CA GLU A 106 8.94 9.52 12.52
C GLU A 106 8.10 10.68 13.07
N SER A 107 8.60 11.91 12.98
CA SER A 107 7.87 13.12 13.43
C SER A 107 6.77 13.56 12.46
N LYS A 108 6.77 13.07 11.23
CA LYS A 108 5.78 13.42 10.22
C LYS A 108 4.53 12.55 10.33
N PRO A 109 3.34 13.06 9.99
CA PRO A 109 2.13 12.25 9.96
C PRO A 109 2.19 11.22 8.83
N ILE A 110 1.43 10.12 8.97
CA ILE A 110 1.24 9.16 7.88
C ILE A 110 0.67 9.87 6.66
N ASN A 111 1.30 9.64 5.51
CA ASN A 111 0.82 10.02 4.19
C ASN A 111 0.18 8.80 3.52
N MET A 112 -1.08 8.93 3.10
CA MET A 112 -1.87 7.83 2.52
C MET A 112 -1.25 7.31 1.22
N ASN A 113 -0.72 8.18 0.38
CA ASN A 113 -0.11 7.78 -0.88
C ASN A 113 1.22 7.03 -0.65
N ILE A 114 2.01 7.44 0.34
CA ILE A 114 3.22 6.71 0.74
C ILE A 114 2.84 5.36 1.38
N PHE A 115 1.75 5.30 2.15
CA PHE A 115 1.27 4.05 2.73
C PHE A 115 0.93 3.03 1.65
N GLU A 116 0.07 3.39 0.70
CA GLU A 116 -0.39 2.47 -0.35
C GLU A 116 0.74 2.02 -1.28
N THR A 117 1.62 2.93 -1.69
CA THR A 117 2.75 2.61 -2.59
C THR A 117 3.84 1.81 -1.90
N THR A 118 4.16 2.14 -0.64
CA THR A 118 5.14 1.35 0.14
C THR A 118 4.64 -0.06 0.42
N LEU A 119 3.37 -0.23 0.80
CA LEU A 119 2.81 -1.57 0.99
C LEU A 119 2.71 -2.34 -0.33
N TYR A 120 2.40 -1.69 -1.44
CA TYR A 120 2.44 -2.31 -2.76
C TYR A 120 3.85 -2.83 -3.08
N PHE A 121 4.88 -2.03 -2.83
CA PHE A 121 6.26 -2.46 -2.98
C PHE A 121 6.59 -3.69 -2.09
N MET A 122 6.16 -3.68 -0.82
CA MET A 122 6.34 -4.85 0.07
C MET A 122 5.57 -6.07 -0.44
N ALA A 123 4.40 -5.86 -1.05
CA ALA A 123 3.61 -6.92 -1.67
C ALA A 123 4.32 -7.53 -2.89
N LEU A 124 4.96 -6.72 -3.72
CA LEU A 124 5.81 -7.21 -4.83
C LEU A 124 6.95 -8.08 -4.30
N MET A 125 7.67 -7.62 -3.28
CA MET A 125 8.74 -8.40 -2.66
C MET A 125 8.23 -9.72 -2.08
N GLN A 126 7.09 -9.70 -1.38
CA GLN A 126 6.49 -10.89 -0.76
C GLN A 126 5.99 -11.88 -1.82
N LYS A 127 5.31 -11.42 -2.87
CA LYS A 127 4.78 -12.24 -3.96
C LYS A 127 5.87 -12.94 -4.76
N ASN A 128 7.00 -12.27 -4.95
CA ASN A 128 8.12 -12.78 -5.74
C ASN A 128 9.21 -13.48 -4.87
N ASN A 129 8.98 -13.63 -3.55
CA ASN A 129 9.93 -14.22 -2.61
C ASN A 129 11.34 -13.58 -2.69
N VAL A 130 11.40 -12.26 -2.92
CA VAL A 130 12.67 -11.55 -3.05
C VAL A 130 13.29 -11.33 -1.67
N VAL A 131 14.53 -11.80 -1.52
CA VAL A 131 15.33 -11.63 -0.30
C VAL A 131 16.55 -10.78 -0.63
N VAL A 132 16.52 -9.53 -0.16
CA VAL A 132 17.61 -8.56 -0.29
C VAL A 132 17.92 -7.98 1.08
N PRO A 133 19.16 -7.51 1.33
CA PRO A 133 19.49 -6.87 2.61
C PRO A 133 18.55 -5.69 2.89
N GLN A 134 18.03 -5.61 4.12
CA GLN A 134 17.09 -4.55 4.52
C GLN A 134 17.62 -3.14 4.24
N LYS A 135 18.95 -2.94 4.38
CA LYS A 135 19.59 -1.66 4.09
C LYS A 135 19.44 -1.23 2.64
N VAL A 136 19.52 -2.18 1.69
CA VAL A 136 19.36 -1.89 0.25
C VAL A 136 17.93 -1.41 0.00
N VAL A 137 16.95 -2.12 0.54
CA VAL A 137 15.53 -1.76 0.42
C VAL A 137 15.25 -0.40 1.08
N TYR A 138 15.79 -0.17 2.28
CA TYR A 138 15.64 1.09 2.99
C TYR A 138 16.13 2.28 2.17
N GLU A 139 17.38 2.20 1.66
CA GLU A 139 17.99 3.28 0.88
C GLU A 139 17.24 3.53 -0.44
N ALA A 140 16.82 2.46 -1.12
CA ALA A 140 16.03 2.57 -2.35
C ALA A 140 14.70 3.27 -2.11
N LEU A 141 13.93 2.83 -1.11
CA LEU A 141 12.64 3.45 -0.77
C LEU A 141 12.81 4.89 -0.29
N LYS A 142 13.79 5.16 0.56
CA LYS A 142 14.06 6.52 1.06
C LYS A 142 14.41 7.47 -0.08
N ARG A 143 15.29 7.05 -0.99
CA ARG A 143 15.63 7.82 -2.21
C ARG A 143 14.39 8.10 -3.05
N THR A 144 13.55 7.07 -3.28
CA THR A 144 12.36 7.18 -4.13
C THR A 144 11.32 8.11 -3.51
N ILE A 145 10.98 7.91 -2.23
CA ILE A 145 9.98 8.72 -1.51
C ILE A 145 10.37 10.22 -1.48
N ASN A 146 11.66 10.52 -1.52
CA ASN A 146 12.20 11.88 -1.49
C ASN A 146 12.53 12.44 -2.88
N SER A 147 12.33 11.69 -3.95
CA SER A 147 12.57 12.18 -5.32
C SER A 147 11.51 13.21 -5.73
N ASP A 148 11.92 14.19 -6.53
CA ASP A 148 11.02 15.22 -7.07
C ASP A 148 9.88 14.58 -7.87
N GLU A 149 10.16 13.53 -8.62
CA GLU A 149 9.19 12.77 -9.40
C GLU A 149 8.10 12.16 -8.51
N PHE A 150 8.48 11.44 -7.44
CA PHE A 150 7.51 10.86 -6.53
C PHE A 150 6.73 11.94 -5.77
N LEU A 151 7.40 13.02 -5.36
CA LEU A 151 6.76 14.14 -4.66
C LEU A 151 5.73 14.84 -5.55
N ASP A 152 5.98 14.96 -6.86
CA ASP A 152 4.97 15.45 -7.80
C ASP A 152 3.75 14.51 -7.87
N TYR A 153 3.97 13.21 -7.96
CA TYR A 153 2.87 12.22 -8.03
C TYR A 153 1.98 12.20 -6.78
N ILE A 154 2.50 12.56 -5.61
CA ILE A 154 1.71 12.63 -4.37
C ILE A 154 1.26 14.05 -4.01
N GLY A 155 1.55 15.03 -4.85
CA GLY A 155 1.18 16.44 -4.68
C GLY A 155 -0.27 16.75 -5.06
N ASN A 156 -0.48 17.89 -5.72
CA ASN A 156 -1.81 18.31 -6.17
C ASN A 156 -2.38 17.33 -7.20
N SER A 157 -3.70 17.17 -7.21
CA SER A 157 -4.42 16.25 -8.11
C SER A 157 -3.88 14.80 -8.08
N ARG A 158 -3.42 14.38 -6.91
CA ARG A 158 -2.73 13.10 -6.67
C ARG A 158 -3.52 11.84 -7.03
N ASP A 159 -4.85 11.96 -7.12
CA ASP A 159 -5.74 10.84 -7.42
C ASP A 159 -6.11 10.80 -8.92
N ASN A 160 -5.56 11.69 -9.78
CA ASN A 160 -5.75 11.55 -11.22
C ASN A 160 -4.98 10.33 -11.78
N VAL A 161 -5.42 9.83 -12.92
CA VAL A 161 -4.91 8.61 -13.57
C VAL A 161 -3.39 8.64 -13.73
N VAL A 162 -2.84 9.73 -14.30
CA VAL A 162 -1.41 9.84 -14.59
C VAL A 162 -0.56 9.74 -13.33
N LYS A 163 -0.96 10.46 -12.26
CA LYS A 163 -0.20 10.46 -11.01
C LYS A 163 -0.34 9.14 -10.23
N VAL A 164 -1.51 8.51 -10.29
CA VAL A 164 -1.70 7.18 -9.70
C VAL A 164 -0.80 6.17 -10.40
N TYR A 165 -0.92 6.02 -11.71
CA TYR A 165 -0.08 5.06 -12.43
C TYR A 165 1.41 5.38 -12.29
N GLY A 166 1.80 6.67 -12.37
CA GLY A 166 3.19 7.09 -12.24
C GLY A 166 3.84 6.65 -10.92
N ARG A 167 3.18 6.89 -9.78
CA ARG A 167 3.76 6.52 -8.47
C ARG A 167 3.86 5.00 -8.24
N PHE A 168 2.93 4.20 -8.81
CA PHE A 168 3.01 2.75 -8.71
C PHE A 168 4.06 2.16 -9.68
N GLN A 169 4.12 2.64 -10.92
CA GLN A 169 5.15 2.25 -11.88
C GLN A 169 6.56 2.60 -11.38
N LEU A 170 6.72 3.72 -10.70
CA LEU A 170 8.00 4.08 -10.07
C LEU A 170 8.39 3.05 -8.99
N MET A 171 7.45 2.56 -8.19
CA MET A 171 7.72 1.50 -7.22
C MET A 171 8.04 0.16 -7.88
N GLU A 172 7.39 -0.18 -8.99
CA GLU A 172 7.72 -1.37 -9.78
C GLU A 172 9.13 -1.29 -10.36
N LYS A 173 9.51 -0.14 -10.91
CA LYS A 173 10.85 0.10 -11.42
C LYS A 173 11.91 -0.10 -10.34
N VAL A 174 11.71 0.50 -9.17
CA VAL A 174 12.62 0.34 -8.02
C VAL A 174 12.68 -1.11 -7.54
N PHE A 175 11.55 -1.82 -7.55
CA PHE A 175 11.52 -3.24 -7.24
C PHE A 175 12.36 -4.07 -8.22
N GLU A 176 12.24 -3.84 -9.53
CA GLU A 176 13.03 -4.56 -10.54
C GLU A 176 14.53 -4.21 -10.45
N GLU A 177 14.89 -2.97 -10.10
CA GLU A 177 16.28 -2.59 -9.85
C GLU A 177 16.90 -3.43 -8.72
N ILE A 178 16.24 -3.51 -7.56
CA ILE A 178 16.81 -4.19 -6.39
C ILE A 178 16.70 -5.72 -6.45
N LYS A 179 15.80 -6.25 -7.26
CA LYS A 179 15.64 -7.70 -7.44
C LYS A 179 16.81 -8.32 -8.24
N ASN A 180 17.44 -7.51 -9.08
CA ASN A 180 18.53 -7.94 -9.97
C ASN A 180 19.93 -7.65 -9.41
N ASP A 181 20.01 -6.96 -8.25
CA ASP A 181 21.25 -6.75 -7.47
C ASP A 181 21.51 -7.91 -6.48
#